data_4f4ee064b4c20769213c33b394faf80d
#
_entry.id   4f4ee064b4c20769213c33b394faf80d
#
_cell.length_a   1.000
_cell.length_b   1.000
_cell.length_c   1.000
_cell.angle_alpha   90.00
_cell.angle_beta   90.00
_cell.angle_gamma   90.00
#
_symmetry.space_group_name_H-M   'P 1'
#
loop_
_entity.id
_entity.type
_entity.pdbx_description
1 polymer ?
#
loop_
_entity_poly.entity_id
_entity_poly.type
_entity_poly.pdbx_seq_one_letter_code
_entity_poly.pdbx_strand_id
1 'polypeptide(L)'
;MANDGISENIEEYLEVLYRNGSNKEQISTTTLSKELGIAPGSVTQMLKKLEKLNYVNYVPYKGASLTDEGMKIAQKITRKHRVLEKFLIEVLNIKQENVHEQACKM
;
A
#
# COMPACT_ATOMS: atom_id res chain seq x y z
N MET A 1 -15.00 -12.48 0.98
CA MET A 1 -14.77 -12.19 1.19
C MET A 1 -14.53 -11.45 1.88
N ALA A 2 -14.62 -11.37 2.35
CA ALA A 2 -14.54 -10.54 2.90
C ALA A 2 -13.72 -10.15 3.49
N ASN A 3 -13.28 -9.65 3.49
CA ASN A 3 -12.30 -9.15 3.91
C ASN A 3 -12.46 -8.38 5.05
N ASP A 4 -13.06 -8.45 6.05
CA ASP A 4 -13.11 -7.73 7.27
C ASP A 4 -13.26 -6.25 7.06
N GLY A 5 -13.86 -5.85 5.96
CA GLY A 5 -14.06 -4.47 5.63
C GLY A 5 -12.85 -3.76 5.06
N ILE A 6 -11.74 -4.45 4.93
CA ILE A 6 -10.54 -3.86 4.33
C ILE A 6 -10.30 -4.51 2.97
N SER A 7 -10.57 -3.76 1.92
CA SER A 7 -10.38 -4.24 0.56
C SER A 7 -8.94 -3.98 0.12
N GLU A 8 -8.56 -4.60 -0.98
CA GLU A 8 -7.23 -4.36 -1.56
C GLU A 8 -7.02 -2.89 -1.87
N ASN A 9 -8.08 -2.20 -2.29
CA ASN A 9 -7.97 -0.78 -2.58
C ASN A 9 -7.63 0.02 -1.33
N ILE A 10 -8.25 -0.32 -0.21
CA ILE A 10 -7.97 0.37 1.05
C ILE A 10 -6.54 0.08 1.48
N GLU A 11 -6.09 -1.17 1.35
CA GLU A 11 -4.72 -1.53 1.69
C GLU A 11 -3.71 -0.76 0.86
N GLU A 12 -3.98 -0.62 -0.43
CA GLU A 12 -3.10 0.11 -1.33
C GLU A 12 -2.98 1.58 -0.93
N TYR A 13 -4.08 2.21 -0.60
CA TYR A 13 -4.08 3.59 -0.14
C TYR A 13 -3.28 3.75 1.15
N LEU A 14 -3.51 2.87 2.11
CA LEU A 14 -2.81 2.93 3.38
C LEU A 14 -1.31 2.71 3.19
N GLU A 15 -0.95 1.81 2.31
CA GLU A 15 0.44 1.53 2.02
C GLU A 15 1.14 2.73 1.38
N VAL A 16 0.47 3.36 0.40
CA VAL A 16 1.03 4.53 -0.26
C VAL A 16 1.18 5.69 0.73
N LEU A 17 0.17 5.89 1.59
CA LEU A 17 0.24 6.92 2.60
C LEU A 17 1.38 6.67 3.58
N TYR A 18 1.56 5.43 3.97
CA TYR A 18 2.64 5.07 4.89
C TYR A 18 4.01 5.29 4.25
N ARG A 19 4.16 4.92 2.99
CA ARG A 19 5.42 5.04 2.29
C ARG A 19 5.83 6.49 2.06
N ASN A 20 4.85 7.37 1.79
CA ASN A 20 5.12 8.75 1.48
C ASN A 20 5.03 9.71 2.67
N GLY A 21 4.39 9.31 3.75
CA GLY A 21 4.19 10.17 4.90
C GLY A 21 4.34 9.44 6.22
N SER A 22 5.39 8.65 6.35
CA SER A 22 5.59 7.83 7.53
C SER A 22 5.68 8.64 8.83
N ASN A 23 5.93 9.95 8.74
CA ASN A 23 6.01 10.80 9.91
C ASN A 23 4.71 11.58 10.12
N LYS A 24 3.61 11.07 9.62
CA LYS A 24 2.29 11.70 9.71
C LYS A 24 2.19 12.99 8.93
N GLU A 25 3.03 13.15 7.93
CA GLU A 25 2.93 14.31 7.06
C GLU A 25 1.74 14.14 6.11
N GLN A 26 1.14 15.24 5.73
CA GLN A 26 0.03 15.20 4.80
C GLN A 26 0.51 14.94 3.38
N ILE A 27 -0.16 14.02 2.71
CA ILE A 27 0.12 13.67 1.32
C ILE A 27 -0.99 14.26 0.49
N SER A 28 -0.62 15.02 -0.55
CA SER A 28 -1.63 15.68 -1.37
C SER A 28 -2.42 14.68 -2.21
N THR A 29 -3.63 15.08 -2.57
CA THR A 29 -4.48 14.27 -3.44
C THR A 29 -3.79 14.05 -4.79
N THR A 30 -3.07 15.05 -5.28
CA THR A 30 -2.35 14.94 -6.55
C THR A 30 -1.28 13.87 -6.46
N THR A 31 -0.52 13.84 -5.38
CA THR A 31 0.51 12.82 -5.18
C THR A 31 -0.11 11.43 -5.13
N LEU A 32 -1.19 11.28 -4.38
CA LEU A 32 -1.89 9.99 -4.29
C LEU A 32 -2.44 9.56 -5.64
N SER A 33 -2.99 10.51 -6.39
CA SER A 33 -3.50 10.22 -7.72
C SER A 33 -2.41 9.67 -8.63
N LYS A 34 -1.24 10.28 -8.60
CA LYS A 34 -0.11 9.83 -9.40
C LYS A 34 0.40 8.48 -8.97
N GLU A 35 0.57 8.31 -7.66
CA GLU A 35 1.12 7.06 -7.12
C GLU A 35 0.19 5.87 -7.37
N LEU A 36 -1.11 6.11 -7.28
CA LEU A 36 -2.09 5.04 -7.43
C LEU A 36 -2.58 4.88 -8.86
N GLY A 37 -2.31 5.85 -9.73
CA GLY A 37 -2.75 5.80 -11.12
C GLY A 37 -4.25 5.93 -11.28
N ILE A 38 -4.90 6.70 -10.43
CA ILE A 38 -6.34 6.89 -10.48
C ILE A 38 -6.70 8.38 -10.42
N ALA A 39 -7.92 8.70 -10.83
CA ALA A 39 -8.36 10.09 -10.91
C ALA A 39 -8.43 10.75 -9.53
N PRO A 40 -8.11 12.05 -9.44
CA PRO A 40 -8.16 12.76 -8.15
C PRO A 40 -9.52 12.70 -7.47
N GLY A 41 -10.62 12.71 -8.24
CA GLY A 41 -11.95 12.61 -7.66
C GLY A 41 -12.17 11.29 -6.94
N SER A 42 -11.64 10.20 -7.52
CA SER A 42 -11.72 8.89 -6.89
C SER A 42 -10.88 8.84 -5.61
N VAL A 43 -9.72 9.49 -5.63
CA VAL A 43 -8.87 9.58 -4.44
C VAL A 43 -9.61 10.30 -3.32
N THR A 44 -10.25 11.43 -3.64
CA THR A 44 -10.99 12.21 -2.65
C THR A 44 -12.10 11.38 -2.02
N GLN A 45 -12.85 10.64 -2.84
CA GLN A 45 -13.93 9.81 -2.33
C GLN A 45 -13.40 8.73 -1.39
N MET A 46 -12.29 8.10 -1.77
CA MET A 46 -11.71 7.06 -0.93
C MET A 46 -11.17 7.64 0.38
N LEU A 47 -10.54 8.82 0.32
CA LEU A 47 -10.02 9.46 1.52
C LEU A 47 -11.15 9.80 2.51
N LYS A 48 -12.29 10.22 2.00
CA LYS A 48 -13.46 10.49 2.86
C LYS A 48 -13.93 9.19 3.51
N LYS A 49 -13.91 8.10 2.79
CA LYS A 49 -14.29 6.81 3.33
C LYS A 49 -13.31 6.35 4.39
N LEU A 50 -12.01 6.52 4.13
CA LEU A 50 -10.97 6.15 5.10
C LEU A 50 -11.05 7.02 6.35
N GLU A 51 -11.46 8.28 6.19
CA GLU A 51 -11.65 9.15 7.34
C GLU A 51 -12.79 8.64 8.22
N LYS A 52 -13.88 8.18 7.61
CA LYS A 52 -14.99 7.61 8.36
C LYS A 52 -14.57 6.36 9.13
N LEU A 53 -13.62 5.61 8.58
CA LEU A 53 -13.10 4.43 9.23
C LEU A 53 -12.04 4.78 10.28
N ASN A 54 -11.72 6.05 10.41
CA ASN A 54 -10.72 6.56 11.36
C ASN A 54 -9.30 6.10 11.03
N TYR A 55 -9.00 5.89 9.77
CA TYR A 55 -7.66 5.50 9.34
C TYR A 55 -6.83 6.67 8.84
N VAL A 56 -7.48 7.75 8.38
CA VAL A 56 -6.78 8.93 7.91
C VAL A 56 -7.44 10.20 8.43
N ASN A 57 -6.65 11.27 8.48
CA ASN A 57 -7.14 12.63 8.68
C ASN A 57 -7.09 13.30 7.33
N TYR A 58 -8.24 13.67 6.79
CA TYR A 58 -8.31 14.29 5.49
C TYR A 58 -8.63 15.77 5.64
N VAL A 59 -7.82 16.62 5.06
CA VAL A 59 -8.04 18.07 5.07
C VAL A 59 -8.19 18.52 3.62
N PRO A 60 -9.36 19.06 3.23
CA PRO A 60 -9.55 19.52 1.86
C PRO A 60 -8.46 20.48 1.42
N TYR A 61 -8.01 20.31 0.19
CA TYR A 61 -6.96 21.12 -0.43
C TYR A 61 -5.55 20.92 0.13
N LYS A 62 -5.40 20.21 1.23
CA LYS A 62 -4.07 19.94 1.79
C LYS A 62 -3.67 18.50 1.62
N GLY A 63 -4.63 17.58 1.77
CA GLY A 63 -4.33 16.17 1.61
C GLY A 63 -4.72 15.35 2.81
N ALA A 64 -4.06 14.22 2.98
CA ALA A 64 -4.38 13.27 4.03
C ALA A 64 -3.14 12.75 4.73
N SER A 65 -3.31 12.38 5.99
CA SER A 65 -2.25 11.75 6.76
C SER A 65 -2.87 10.57 7.51
N LEU A 66 -2.04 9.61 7.90
CA LEU A 66 -2.53 8.47 8.65
C LEU A 66 -2.80 8.83 10.10
N THR A 67 -3.87 8.29 10.65
CA THR A 67 -4.10 8.34 12.10
C THR A 67 -3.21 7.29 12.75
N ASP A 68 -3.20 7.25 14.08
CA ASP A 68 -2.46 6.20 14.79
C ASP A 68 -2.99 4.81 14.41
N GLU A 69 -4.31 4.66 14.28
CA GLU A 69 -4.89 3.40 13.84
C GLU A 69 -4.50 3.06 12.42
N GLY A 70 -4.58 4.04 11.52
CA GLY A 70 -4.18 3.86 10.14
C GLY A 70 -2.72 3.49 10.03
N MET A 71 -1.87 4.11 10.85
CA MET A 71 -0.45 3.82 10.87
C MET A 71 -0.20 2.36 11.27
N LYS A 72 -0.88 1.90 12.32
CA LYS A 72 -0.73 0.52 12.77
C LYS A 72 -1.14 -0.48 11.70
N ILE A 73 -2.26 -0.20 11.03
CA ILE A 73 -2.75 -1.09 9.97
C ILE A 73 -1.79 -1.06 8.79
N ALA A 74 -1.33 0.13 8.40
CA ALA A 74 -0.38 0.27 7.30
C ALA A 74 0.92 -0.47 7.59
N GLN A 75 1.39 -0.42 8.82
CA GLN A 75 2.60 -1.15 9.22
C GLN A 75 2.39 -2.65 9.10
N LYS A 76 1.24 -3.15 9.53
CA LYS A 76 0.93 -4.57 9.40
C LYS A 76 0.86 -5.00 7.94
N ILE A 77 0.23 -4.21 7.11
CA ILE A 77 0.12 -4.50 5.68
C ILE A 77 1.50 -4.51 5.04
N THR A 78 2.30 -3.50 5.33
CA THR A 78 3.64 -3.39 4.77
C THR A 78 4.52 -4.56 5.19
N ARG A 79 4.44 -4.94 6.46
CA ARG A 79 5.20 -6.07 6.98
C ARG A 79 4.78 -7.37 6.30
N LYS A 80 3.47 -7.56 6.16
CA LYS A 80 2.93 -8.74 5.49
C LYS A 80 3.43 -8.81 4.05
N HIS A 81 3.38 -7.69 3.34
CA HIS A 81 3.84 -7.65 1.96
C HIS A 81 5.33 -7.90 1.84
N ARG A 82 6.12 -7.38 2.76
CA ARG A 82 7.57 -7.62 2.76
C ARG A 82 7.90 -9.09 2.98
N VAL A 83 7.18 -9.74 3.90
CA VAL A 83 7.40 -11.16 4.15
C VAL A 83 7.06 -11.96 2.91
N LEU A 84 5.94 -11.65 2.26
CA LEU A 84 5.54 -12.35 1.05
C LEU A 84 6.52 -12.10 -0.08
N GLU A 85 6.98 -10.88 -0.25
CA GLU A 85 7.96 -10.55 -1.28
C GLU A 85 9.26 -11.31 -1.06
N LYS A 86 9.74 -11.33 0.18
CA LYS A 86 10.95 -12.05 0.50
C LYS A 86 10.82 -13.53 0.20
N PHE A 87 9.67 -14.10 0.59
CA PHE A 87 9.41 -15.51 0.32
C PHE A 87 9.38 -15.78 -1.18
N LEU A 88 8.69 -14.94 -1.94
CA LEU A 88 8.58 -15.12 -3.38
C LEU A 88 9.94 -14.95 -4.06
N ILE A 89 10.75 -14.01 -3.62
CA ILE A 89 12.08 -13.82 -4.18
C ILE A 89 12.94 -15.05 -3.91
N GLU A 90 12.89 -15.60 -2.71
CA GLU A 90 13.65 -16.79 -2.38
C GLU A 90 13.21 -17.98 -3.23
N VAL A 91 11.92 -18.16 -3.40
CA VAL A 91 11.39 -19.25 -4.22
C VAL A 91 11.78 -19.05 -5.67
N LEU A 92 11.66 -17.82 -6.19
CA LEU A 92 12.03 -17.52 -7.57
C LEU A 92 13.53 -17.69 -7.80
N ASN A 93 14.34 -17.32 -6.83
CA ASN A 93 15.79 -17.51 -6.96
C ASN A 93 16.15 -18.97 -7.06
N ILE A 94 15.50 -19.81 -6.25
CA ILE A 94 15.71 -21.25 -6.32
C ILE A 94 15.33 -21.77 -7.69
N LYS A 95 14.18 -21.35 -8.21
CA LYS A 95 13.74 -21.78 -9.53
C LYS A 95 14.66 -21.26 -10.63
N GLN A 96 15.11 -20.02 -10.51
CA GLN A 96 16.02 -19.45 -11.49
C GLN A 96 17.35 -20.19 -11.52
N GLU A 97 17.86 -20.54 -10.35
CA GLU A 97 19.10 -21.32 -10.26
C GLU A 97 18.94 -22.67 -10.96
N ASN A 98 17.83 -23.34 -10.72
CA ASN A 98 17.55 -24.62 -11.37
C ASN A 98 17.46 -24.48 -12.88
N VAL A 99 16.73 -23.46 -13.35
CA VAL A 99 16.59 -23.23 -14.77
C VAL A 99 17.93 -22.87 -15.39
N HIS A 100 18.69 -22.04 -14.70
CA HIS A 100 20.00 -21.63 -15.19
C HIS A 100 20.94 -22.83 -15.31
N GLU A 101 20.95 -23.70 -14.31
CA GLU A 101 21.75 -24.91 -14.37
C GLU A 101 21.35 -25.79 -15.53
N GLN A 102 20.05 -25.96 -15.75
CA GLN A 102 19.57 -26.75 -16.86
C GLN A 102 19.97 -26.14 -18.18
N ALA A 103 19.86 -24.82 -18.30
CA ALA A 103 20.27 -24.13 -19.51
C ALA A 103 21.75 -24.29 -19.77
N CYS A 104 22.55 -24.25 -18.72
CA CYS A 104 24.01 -24.42 -18.87
C CYS A 104 24.35 -25.85 -19.30
N LYS A 105 23.57 -26.81 -18.91
CA LYS A 105 23.81 -28.20 -19.27
C LYS A 105 23.38 -28.51 -20.70
N MET A 106 22.57 -27.66 -21.27
CA MET A 106 22.17 -27.84 -22.64
C MET A 106 23.18 -27.19 -23.55
#